data_5d38bd75f67a6ce9931b2464379e323d
#
_entry.id   5d38bd75f67a6ce9931b2464379e323d
#
_cell.length_a   1.000
_cell.length_b   1.000
_cell.length_c   1.000
_cell.angle_alpha   90.00
_cell.angle_beta   90.00
_cell.angle_gamma   90.00
#
_symmetry.space_group_name_H-M   'P 1'
#
loop_
_entity.id
_entity.type
_entity.pdbx_description
1 polymer ?
#
loop_
_entity_poly.entity_id
_entity_poly.type
_entity_poly.pdbx_seq_one_letter_code
_entity_poly.pdbx_strand_id
1 'polypeptide(L)'
;DTFLMNDTANSGYGKLNQSYFLRGPSGNISAINTNLDMKVEDFVSFNWNSAADAINLLGGVDIELSKAEFYYINAFITETVNITGIPSTHLEGPGMQHLDGVQAVAYMRLRQMDTDFKRTERQRSVIEQVFDNARKADISTLIQVFHTVAPQIMTSISEEEFMDIAYNIKNYHING
;
A
#
# COMPACT_ATOMS: atom_id res chain seq x y z
N ASP A 1 -4.00 -17.13 -3.60
CA ASP A 1 -4.00 -17.68 -2.23
C ASP A 1 -3.01 -18.83 -2.14
N THR A 2 -1.77 -18.56 -1.79
CA THR A 2 -0.74 -19.60 -1.61
C THR A 2 -0.85 -20.13 -0.18
N PHE A 3 -1.06 -21.43 -0.05
CA PHE A 3 -0.96 -22.13 1.22
C PHE A 3 0.52 -22.37 1.52
N LEU A 4 1.03 -21.67 2.50
CA LEU A 4 2.40 -21.80 2.98
C LEU A 4 2.39 -22.35 4.40
N MET A 5 3.51 -22.95 4.84
CA MET A 5 3.61 -23.40 6.22
C MET A 5 3.41 -22.22 7.17
N ASN A 6 2.37 -22.29 7.96
CA ASN A 6 2.24 -21.43 9.11
C ASN A 6 3.23 -21.91 10.15
N ASP A 7 4.26 -21.10 10.36
CA ASP A 7 5.14 -21.08 11.51
C ASP A 7 5.17 -22.30 12.47
N THR A 8 6.34 -22.52 13.01
CA THR A 8 6.81 -23.62 13.87
C THR A 8 5.98 -23.99 15.10
N ALA A 9 4.98 -23.21 15.52
CA ALA A 9 4.16 -23.51 16.70
C ALA A 9 2.82 -24.21 16.42
N ASN A 10 2.34 -24.18 15.18
CA ASN A 10 1.18 -24.96 14.73
C ASN A 10 1.53 -25.59 13.37
N SER A 11 1.91 -26.85 13.41
CA SER A 11 2.30 -27.67 12.26
C SER A 11 1.18 -27.82 11.23
N GLY A 12 0.80 -26.72 10.55
CA GLY A 12 -0.26 -26.69 9.57
C GLY A 12 0.04 -25.73 8.42
N TYR A 13 -0.50 -26.05 7.25
CA TYR A 13 -0.49 -25.16 6.11
C TYR A 13 -1.66 -24.17 6.21
N GLY A 14 -1.41 -22.90 5.96
CA GLY A 14 -2.42 -21.85 5.94
C GLY A 14 -2.08 -20.75 4.95
N LYS A 15 -2.97 -19.79 4.78
CA LYS A 15 -2.69 -18.62 3.94
C LYS A 15 -1.63 -17.75 4.62
N LEU A 16 -0.67 -17.23 3.86
CA LEU A 16 0.41 -16.40 4.40
C LEU A 16 -0.13 -15.20 5.21
N ASN A 17 -1.18 -14.54 4.72
CA ASN A 17 -1.80 -13.42 5.43
C ASN A 17 -2.46 -13.83 6.77
N GLN A 18 -2.78 -15.09 6.98
CA GLN A 18 -3.36 -15.59 8.22
C GLN A 18 -2.35 -15.49 9.38
N SER A 19 -1.05 -15.61 9.09
CA SER A 19 0.02 -15.45 10.09
C SER A 19 0.01 -14.07 10.73
N TYR A 20 -0.33 -13.02 9.96
CA TYR A 20 -0.50 -11.67 10.49
C TYR A 20 -1.65 -11.56 11.48
N PHE A 21 -2.81 -12.15 11.15
CA PHE A 21 -3.98 -12.15 12.05
C PHE A 21 -3.75 -12.90 13.36
N LEU A 22 -3.00 -13.99 13.28
CA LEU A 22 -2.77 -14.87 14.46
C LEU A 22 -1.67 -14.33 15.36
N ARG A 23 -0.64 -13.67 14.82
CA ARG A 23 0.60 -13.34 15.56
C ARG A 23 1.16 -11.96 15.25
N GLY A 24 0.40 -11.13 14.55
CA GLY A 24 0.84 -9.80 14.17
C GLY A 24 2.02 -9.79 13.17
N PRO A 25 2.69 -8.65 13.06
CA PRO A 25 3.78 -8.46 12.09
C PRO A 25 4.92 -9.46 12.23
N SER A 26 5.37 -9.74 13.46
CA SER A 26 6.48 -10.68 13.72
C SER A 26 6.17 -12.10 13.24
N GLY A 27 4.93 -12.55 13.43
CA GLY A 27 4.49 -13.85 12.92
C GLY A 27 4.45 -13.89 11.39
N ASN A 28 4.08 -12.78 10.76
CA ASN A 28 4.08 -12.68 9.31
C ASN A 28 5.51 -12.66 8.74
N ILE A 29 6.43 -11.92 9.35
CA ILE A 29 7.86 -11.91 8.99
C ILE A 29 8.44 -13.32 9.09
N SER A 30 8.20 -14.02 10.21
CA SER A 30 8.66 -15.39 10.40
C SER A 30 8.14 -16.33 9.30
N ALA A 31 6.84 -16.23 8.95
CA ALA A 31 6.26 -17.03 7.89
C ALA A 31 6.84 -16.71 6.50
N ILE A 32 7.08 -15.43 6.19
CA ILE A 32 7.73 -15.00 4.95
C ILE A 32 9.14 -15.58 4.87
N ASN A 33 9.95 -15.36 5.90
CA ASN A 33 11.36 -15.80 5.93
C ASN A 33 11.48 -17.32 5.81
N THR A 34 10.61 -18.06 6.52
CA THR A 34 10.63 -19.53 6.49
C THR A 34 10.23 -20.10 5.14
N ASN A 35 9.22 -19.53 4.49
CA ASN A 35 8.63 -20.13 3.27
C ASN A 35 9.26 -19.63 1.97
N LEU A 36 9.83 -18.42 1.97
CA LEU A 36 10.37 -17.78 0.77
C LEU A 36 11.90 -17.64 0.81
N ASP A 37 12.55 -18.21 1.84
CA ASP A 37 14.00 -18.09 2.05
C ASP A 37 14.48 -16.63 1.99
N MET A 38 13.65 -15.73 2.59
CA MET A 38 13.95 -14.30 2.65
C MET A 38 14.54 -13.95 4.01
N LYS A 39 15.13 -12.77 4.09
CA LYS A 39 15.68 -12.18 5.32
C LYS A 39 15.00 -10.82 5.57
N VAL A 40 13.69 -10.85 5.82
CA VAL A 40 12.92 -9.67 6.19
C VAL A 40 13.16 -9.42 7.69
N GLU A 41 13.57 -8.22 8.05
CA GLU A 41 13.86 -7.81 9.43
C GLU A 41 12.81 -6.80 9.91
N ASP A 42 12.34 -5.92 9.03
CA ASP A 42 11.44 -4.83 9.35
C ASP A 42 10.08 -4.93 8.67
N PHE A 43 9.13 -4.18 9.22
CA PHE A 43 7.78 -4.06 8.67
C PHE A 43 7.24 -2.64 8.78
N VAL A 44 6.32 -2.33 7.86
CA VAL A 44 5.44 -1.17 7.94
C VAL A 44 4.02 -1.62 7.65
N SER A 45 3.09 -1.36 8.56
CA SER A 45 1.67 -1.68 8.41
C SER A 45 0.86 -0.39 8.23
N PHE A 46 0.28 -0.22 7.05
CA PHE A 46 -0.56 0.92 6.71
C PHE A 46 -2.05 0.59 6.89
N ASN A 47 -2.82 1.56 7.37
CA ASN A 47 -4.26 1.57 7.22
C ASN A 47 -4.67 2.43 5.99
N TRP A 48 -5.96 2.46 5.67
CA TRP A 48 -6.44 3.20 4.49
C TRP A 48 -6.25 4.72 4.62
N ASN A 49 -6.35 5.27 5.83
CA ASN A 49 -6.13 6.68 6.10
C ASN A 49 -4.67 7.05 5.82
N SER A 50 -3.74 6.34 6.44
CA SER A 50 -2.30 6.60 6.28
C SER A 50 -1.85 6.45 4.84
N ALA A 51 -2.40 5.48 4.11
CA ALA A 51 -2.11 5.31 2.68
C ALA A 51 -2.65 6.50 1.86
N ALA A 52 -3.90 6.92 2.11
CA ALA A 52 -4.49 8.07 1.41
C ALA A 52 -3.73 9.37 1.70
N ASP A 53 -3.38 9.62 2.96
CA ASP A 53 -2.61 10.81 3.35
C ASP A 53 -1.22 10.82 2.71
N ALA A 54 -0.51 9.69 2.70
CA ALA A 54 0.79 9.58 2.04
C ALA A 54 0.70 9.89 0.55
N ILE A 55 -0.28 9.32 -0.15
CA ILE A 55 -0.50 9.54 -1.57
C ILE A 55 -0.84 11.01 -1.85
N ASN A 56 -1.70 11.64 -1.05
CA ASN A 56 -2.05 13.05 -1.18
C ASN A 56 -0.82 13.96 -1.02
N LEU A 57 -0.01 13.73 0.01
CA LEU A 57 1.20 14.52 0.27
C LEU A 57 2.26 14.36 -0.83
N LEU A 58 2.30 13.20 -1.48
CA LEU A 58 3.19 12.93 -2.60
C LEU A 58 2.61 13.34 -3.96
N GLY A 59 1.46 14.01 -3.97
CA GLY A 59 0.89 14.62 -5.16
C GLY A 59 -0.02 13.70 -5.98
N GLY A 60 -0.57 12.63 -5.40
CA GLY A 60 -1.49 11.73 -6.11
C GLY A 60 -0.79 10.76 -7.06
N VAL A 61 -1.57 10.06 -7.88
CA VAL A 61 -1.08 9.10 -8.89
C VAL A 61 -1.87 9.21 -10.19
N ASP A 62 -1.21 8.99 -11.32
CA ASP A 62 -1.82 9.02 -12.64
C ASP A 62 -2.15 7.59 -13.11
N ILE A 63 -3.42 7.28 -13.25
CA ILE A 63 -3.90 5.93 -13.58
C ILE A 63 -4.78 5.99 -14.84
N GLU A 64 -4.51 5.12 -15.78
CA GLU A 64 -5.39 4.90 -16.91
C GLU A 64 -6.49 3.89 -16.53
N LEU A 65 -7.70 4.41 -16.33
CA LEU A 65 -8.88 3.61 -15.98
C LEU A 65 -9.54 3.02 -17.22
N SER A 66 -9.70 1.71 -17.23
CA SER A 66 -10.58 1.04 -18.20
C SER A 66 -12.05 1.41 -17.95
N LYS A 67 -12.91 1.21 -18.96
CA LYS A 67 -14.37 1.40 -18.81
C LYS A 67 -14.96 0.49 -17.72
N ALA A 68 -14.42 -0.70 -17.54
CA ALA A 68 -14.88 -1.62 -16.53
C ALA A 68 -14.51 -1.15 -15.12
N GLU A 69 -13.29 -0.64 -14.91
CA GLU A 69 -12.85 -0.07 -13.64
C GLU A 69 -13.65 1.19 -13.30
N PHE A 70 -13.86 2.06 -14.27
CA PHE A 70 -14.68 3.26 -14.07
C PHE A 70 -16.10 2.93 -13.62
N TYR A 71 -16.70 1.87 -14.13
CA TYR A 71 -18.06 1.46 -13.74
C TYR A 71 -18.21 1.19 -12.23
N TYR A 72 -17.16 0.69 -11.60
CA TYR A 72 -17.21 0.32 -10.18
C TYR A 72 -16.53 1.32 -9.24
N ILE A 73 -15.53 2.08 -9.73
CA ILE A 73 -14.63 2.83 -8.85
C ILE A 73 -15.35 3.87 -7.98
N ASN A 74 -16.38 4.53 -8.51
CA ASN A 74 -17.10 5.57 -7.77
C ASN A 74 -17.84 5.02 -6.53
N ALA A 75 -18.32 3.78 -6.58
CA ALA A 75 -18.89 3.11 -5.41
C ALA A 75 -17.80 2.85 -4.35
N PHE A 76 -16.60 2.42 -4.79
CA PHE A 76 -15.47 2.21 -3.90
C PHE A 76 -14.91 3.52 -3.34
N ILE A 77 -14.94 4.62 -4.09
CA ILE A 77 -14.59 5.97 -3.58
C ILE A 77 -15.54 6.35 -2.45
N THR A 78 -16.87 6.22 -2.65
CA THR A 78 -17.87 6.50 -1.60
C THR A 78 -17.60 5.66 -0.35
N GLU A 79 -17.36 4.37 -0.51
CA GLU A 79 -17.04 3.47 0.61
C GLU A 79 -15.75 3.88 1.31
N THR A 80 -14.71 4.25 0.55
CA THR A 80 -13.42 4.67 1.10
C THR A 80 -13.53 5.99 1.85
N VAL A 81 -14.30 6.97 1.34
CA VAL A 81 -14.62 8.21 2.07
C VAL A 81 -15.29 7.88 3.41
N ASN A 82 -16.28 6.97 3.41
CA ASN A 82 -16.98 6.60 4.64
C ASN A 82 -16.06 5.90 5.66
N ILE A 83 -15.10 5.12 5.21
CA ILE A 83 -14.15 4.41 6.10
C ILE A 83 -13.08 5.36 6.63
N THR A 84 -12.53 6.20 5.77
CA THR A 84 -11.39 7.06 6.13
C THR A 84 -11.82 8.39 6.77
N GLY A 85 -13.02 8.87 6.45
CA GLY A 85 -13.46 10.22 6.80
C GLY A 85 -12.76 11.31 5.99
N ILE A 86 -11.88 10.97 5.04
CA ILE A 86 -11.18 11.92 4.18
C ILE A 86 -12.10 12.24 2.98
N PRO A 87 -12.44 13.52 2.74
CA PRO A 87 -13.29 13.88 1.62
C PRO A 87 -12.60 13.66 0.27
N SER A 88 -13.35 13.19 -0.71
CA SER A 88 -12.93 13.04 -2.10
C SER A 88 -14.12 13.14 -3.03
N THR A 89 -13.89 13.24 -4.33
CA THR A 89 -14.92 13.39 -5.36
C THR A 89 -14.98 12.16 -6.26
N HIS A 90 -16.13 11.93 -6.89
CA HIS A 90 -16.27 10.91 -7.92
C HIS A 90 -15.51 11.31 -9.19
N LEU A 91 -15.04 10.32 -9.92
CA LEU A 91 -14.44 10.49 -11.24
C LEU A 91 -15.55 10.62 -12.29
N GLU A 92 -15.27 11.39 -13.35
CA GLU A 92 -16.26 11.70 -14.38
C GLU A 92 -16.24 10.74 -15.58
N GLY A 93 -15.15 9.99 -15.78
CA GLY A 93 -15.00 9.09 -16.93
C GLY A 93 -13.82 8.12 -16.82
N PRO A 94 -13.73 7.17 -17.76
CA PRO A 94 -12.56 6.32 -17.92
C PRO A 94 -11.43 7.09 -18.63
N GLY A 95 -10.28 6.44 -18.81
CA GLY A 95 -9.07 7.01 -19.41
C GLY A 95 -8.10 7.48 -18.37
N MET A 96 -7.15 8.33 -18.75
CA MET A 96 -6.13 8.85 -17.84
C MET A 96 -6.78 9.76 -16.80
N GLN A 97 -6.61 9.41 -15.53
CA GLN A 97 -7.13 10.13 -14.37
C GLN A 97 -5.99 10.40 -13.39
N HIS A 98 -5.96 11.61 -12.85
CA HIS A 98 -5.11 11.94 -11.72
C HIS A 98 -5.90 11.65 -10.44
N LEU A 99 -5.50 10.63 -9.71
CA LEU A 99 -6.21 10.15 -8.51
C LEU A 99 -5.63 10.78 -7.25
N ASP A 100 -6.49 11.32 -6.40
CA ASP A 100 -6.14 11.64 -5.04
C ASP A 100 -5.93 10.36 -4.19
N GLY A 101 -5.51 10.51 -2.93
CA GLY A 101 -5.21 9.37 -2.07
C GLY A 101 -6.40 8.45 -1.82
N VAL A 102 -7.61 9.01 -1.67
CA VAL A 102 -8.84 8.23 -1.44
C VAL A 102 -9.22 7.46 -2.71
N GLN A 103 -9.14 8.11 -3.87
CA GLN A 103 -9.41 7.51 -5.18
C GLN A 103 -8.39 6.40 -5.49
N ALA A 104 -7.11 6.61 -5.18
CA ALA A 104 -6.06 5.61 -5.36
C ALA A 104 -6.26 4.40 -4.44
N VAL A 105 -6.63 4.62 -3.17
CA VAL A 105 -7.01 3.52 -2.25
C VAL A 105 -8.24 2.78 -2.76
N ALA A 106 -9.27 3.49 -3.24
CA ALA A 106 -10.45 2.87 -3.84
C ALA A 106 -10.08 2.01 -5.06
N TYR A 107 -9.18 2.49 -5.92
CA TYR A 107 -8.68 1.74 -7.08
C TYR A 107 -7.96 0.44 -6.68
N MET A 108 -7.09 0.49 -5.68
CA MET A 108 -6.41 -0.70 -5.14
C MET A 108 -7.38 -1.73 -4.54
N ARG A 109 -8.57 -1.30 -4.12
CA ARG A 109 -9.61 -2.14 -3.49
C ARG A 109 -10.57 -2.78 -4.47
N LEU A 110 -10.58 -2.40 -5.74
CA LEU A 110 -11.47 -2.98 -6.77
C LEU A 110 -11.33 -4.50 -6.82
N ARG A 111 -12.45 -5.22 -6.67
CA ARG A 111 -12.48 -6.69 -6.63
C ARG A 111 -13.50 -7.34 -7.54
N GLN A 112 -14.52 -6.59 -8.01
CA GLN A 112 -15.73 -7.16 -8.60
C GLN A 112 -15.61 -7.49 -10.08
N MET A 113 -14.47 -7.21 -10.71
CA MET A 113 -14.36 -7.29 -12.16
C MET A 113 -13.40 -8.37 -12.65
N ASP A 114 -12.53 -8.86 -11.80
CA ASP A 114 -11.41 -9.66 -12.26
C ASP A 114 -10.75 -10.50 -11.15
N THR A 115 -9.70 -11.21 -11.54
CA THR A 115 -8.95 -12.12 -10.68
C THR A 115 -8.11 -11.37 -9.63
N ASP A 116 -7.71 -12.07 -8.56
CA ASP A 116 -6.75 -11.57 -7.57
C ASP A 116 -5.44 -11.07 -8.22
N PHE A 117 -5.07 -11.60 -9.38
CA PHE A 117 -3.90 -11.18 -10.15
C PHE A 117 -4.04 -9.72 -10.62
N LYS A 118 -5.18 -9.36 -11.21
CA LYS A 118 -5.46 -7.99 -11.66
C LYS A 118 -5.49 -6.99 -10.50
N ARG A 119 -6.01 -7.39 -9.35
CA ARG A 119 -5.93 -6.57 -8.15
C ARG A 119 -4.48 -6.30 -7.73
N THR A 120 -3.63 -7.32 -7.76
CA THR A 120 -2.22 -7.19 -7.44
C THR A 120 -1.50 -6.25 -8.42
N GLU A 121 -1.82 -6.31 -9.72
CA GLU A 121 -1.31 -5.37 -10.72
C GLU A 121 -1.68 -3.92 -10.38
N ARG A 122 -2.94 -3.64 -10.02
CA ARG A 122 -3.39 -2.30 -9.60
C ARG A 122 -2.64 -1.80 -8.36
N GLN A 123 -2.50 -2.67 -7.36
CA GLN A 123 -1.74 -2.31 -6.15
C GLN A 123 -0.28 -2.01 -6.48
N ARG A 124 0.37 -2.82 -7.31
CA ARG A 124 1.74 -2.59 -7.77
C ARG A 124 1.86 -1.26 -8.50
N SER A 125 1.00 -0.98 -9.46
CA SER A 125 1.01 0.27 -10.24
C SER A 125 0.93 1.51 -9.36
N VAL A 126 0.04 1.51 -8.35
CA VAL A 126 -0.05 2.62 -7.40
C VAL A 126 1.23 2.74 -6.57
N ILE A 127 1.73 1.63 -6.02
CA ILE A 127 2.94 1.63 -5.17
C ILE A 127 4.16 2.12 -5.95
N GLU A 128 4.35 1.69 -7.19
CA GLU A 128 5.45 2.12 -8.05
C GLU A 128 5.40 3.64 -8.29
N GLN A 129 4.24 4.20 -8.58
CA GLN A 129 4.12 5.65 -8.78
C GLN A 129 4.32 6.45 -7.49
N VAL A 130 3.77 5.97 -6.37
CA VAL A 130 3.99 6.60 -5.06
C VAL A 130 5.48 6.63 -4.73
N PHE A 131 6.19 5.53 -4.98
CA PHE A 131 7.63 5.44 -4.78
C PHE A 131 8.39 6.40 -5.71
N ASP A 132 8.02 6.46 -6.98
CA ASP A 132 8.61 7.40 -7.94
C ASP A 132 8.36 8.86 -7.56
N ASN A 133 7.18 9.19 -7.03
CA ASN A 133 6.88 10.51 -6.52
C ASN A 133 7.72 10.84 -5.27
N ALA A 134 7.87 9.88 -4.35
CA ALA A 134 8.74 10.04 -3.18
C ALA A 134 10.20 10.28 -3.59
N ARG A 135 10.72 9.59 -4.62
CA ARG A 135 12.07 9.82 -5.15
C ARG A 135 12.28 11.21 -5.76
N LYS A 136 11.22 11.83 -6.28
CA LYS A 136 11.24 13.17 -6.87
C LYS A 136 10.97 14.26 -5.85
N ALA A 137 10.37 13.91 -4.72
CA ALA A 137 10.04 14.85 -3.65
C ALA A 137 11.30 15.45 -3.01
N ASP A 138 11.16 16.64 -2.48
CA ASP A 138 12.19 17.22 -1.63
C ASP A 138 12.15 16.63 -0.22
N ILE A 139 13.23 16.82 0.52
CA ILE A 139 13.35 16.27 1.88
C ILE A 139 12.28 16.84 2.84
N SER A 140 11.85 18.07 2.64
CA SER A 140 10.80 18.70 3.45
C SER A 140 9.47 17.97 3.28
N THR A 141 9.11 17.64 2.04
CA THR A 141 7.91 16.83 1.73
C THR A 141 8.00 15.45 2.37
N LEU A 142 9.15 14.76 2.29
CA LEU A 142 9.33 13.44 2.91
C LEU A 142 9.23 13.51 4.43
N ILE A 143 9.78 14.53 5.06
CA ILE A 143 9.62 14.76 6.50
C ILE A 143 8.14 15.02 6.85
N GLN A 144 7.41 15.79 6.04
CA GLN A 144 5.99 16.02 6.25
C GLN A 144 5.18 14.71 6.11
N VAL A 145 5.47 13.89 5.11
CA VAL A 145 4.86 12.55 4.97
C VAL A 145 5.11 11.73 6.24
N PHE A 146 6.35 11.68 6.72
CA PHE A 146 6.69 10.96 7.96
C PHE A 146 5.86 11.45 9.14
N HIS A 147 5.86 12.73 9.44
CA HIS A 147 5.13 13.29 10.58
C HIS A 147 3.62 13.08 10.50
N THR A 148 3.06 13.09 9.29
CA THR A 148 1.62 12.85 9.10
C THR A 148 1.26 11.38 9.22
N VAL A 149 2.09 10.50 8.67
CA VAL A 149 1.80 9.07 8.52
C VAL A 149 2.25 8.26 9.74
N ALA A 150 3.40 8.58 10.34
CA ALA A 150 3.99 7.81 11.44
C ALA A 150 3.03 7.57 12.62
N PRO A 151 2.21 8.54 13.06
CA PRO A 151 1.23 8.29 14.14
C PRO A 151 0.10 7.33 13.76
N GLN A 152 -0.08 7.05 12.46
CA GLN A 152 -1.20 6.25 11.93
C GLN A 152 -0.77 4.82 11.55
N ILE A 153 0.53 4.53 11.58
CA ILE A 153 1.09 3.24 11.14
C ILE A 153 1.69 2.48 12.33
N MET A 154 1.83 1.17 12.12
CA MET A 154 2.65 0.33 12.99
C MET A 154 3.92 -0.05 12.22
N THR A 155 5.09 0.20 12.80
CA THR A 155 6.36 -0.10 12.15
C THR A 155 7.42 -0.49 13.18
N SER A 156 8.39 -1.30 12.76
CA SER A 156 9.64 -1.54 13.50
C SER A 156 10.74 -0.55 13.13
N ILE A 157 10.57 0.18 12.01
CA ILE A 157 11.56 1.15 11.53
C ILE A 157 11.61 2.35 12.48
N SER A 158 12.79 2.65 12.99
CA SER A 158 13.04 3.82 13.83
C SER A 158 13.03 5.12 13.00
N GLU A 159 12.91 6.26 13.69
CA GLU A 159 13.03 7.57 13.05
C GLU A 159 14.39 7.76 12.37
N GLU A 160 15.47 7.27 12.98
CA GLU A 160 16.82 7.35 12.42
C GLU A 160 16.94 6.58 11.11
N GLU A 161 16.45 5.34 11.09
CA GLU A 161 16.41 4.50 9.88
C GLU A 161 15.53 5.10 8.80
N PHE A 162 14.36 5.66 9.18
CA PHE A 162 13.52 6.37 8.23
C PHE A 162 14.24 7.56 7.61
N MET A 163 14.94 8.36 8.40
CA MET A 163 15.70 9.51 7.91
C MET A 163 16.82 9.08 6.97
N ASP A 164 17.52 7.98 7.28
CA ASP A 164 18.53 7.41 6.39
C ASP A 164 17.91 6.97 5.04
N ILE A 165 16.78 6.27 5.07
CA ILE A 165 16.03 5.93 3.86
C ILE A 165 15.63 7.19 3.08
N ALA A 166 15.08 8.21 3.75
CA ALA A 166 14.61 9.44 3.10
C ALA A 166 15.76 10.19 2.41
N TYR A 167 16.93 10.31 3.06
CA TYR A 167 18.11 10.92 2.46
C TYR A 167 18.65 10.13 1.26
N ASN A 168 18.52 8.82 1.30
CA ASN A 168 19.03 7.90 0.28
C ASN A 168 17.98 7.44 -0.72
N ILE A 169 16.74 7.93 -0.66
CA ILE A 169 15.59 7.42 -1.44
C ILE A 169 15.85 7.37 -2.94
N LYS A 170 16.65 8.30 -3.47
CA LYS A 170 17.00 8.36 -4.90
C LYS A 170 17.85 7.17 -5.37
N ASN A 171 18.50 6.46 -4.45
CA ASN A 171 19.35 5.31 -4.73
C ASN A 171 18.56 4.00 -4.73
N TYR A 172 17.32 4.00 -4.21
CA TYR A 172 16.48 2.81 -4.18
C TYR A 172 15.69 2.66 -5.48
N HIS A 173 15.47 1.41 -5.88
CA HIS A 173 14.68 1.05 -7.07
C HIS A 173 13.75 -0.11 -6.71
N ILE A 174 12.52 -0.05 -7.17
CA ILE A 174 11.62 -1.21 -7.16
C ILE A 174 11.91 -1.99 -8.44
N ASN A 175 12.50 -3.17 -8.30
CA ASN A 175 12.69 -4.10 -9.40
C ASN A 175 11.49 -5.05 -9.41
N GLY A 176 10.70 -4.99 -10.49
CA GLY A 176 9.51 -5.82 -10.70
C GLY A 176 9.83 -7.21 -11.22
#